data_f23646520bb87946461d6d578b5c48ee
#
_entry.id   f23646520bb87946461d6d578b5c48ee
#
_cell.length_a   1.000
_cell.length_b   1.000
_cell.length_c   1.000
_cell.angle_alpha   90.00
_cell.angle_beta   90.00
_cell.angle_gamma   90.00
#
_symmetry.space_group_name_H-M   'P 1'
#
loop_
_entity.id
_entity.type
_entity.pdbx_description
1 polymer ?
#
loop_
_entity_poly.entity_id
_entity_poly.type
_entity_poly.pdbx_seq_one_letter_code
_entity_poly.pdbx_strand_id
1 'polypeptide(L)'
;MGLAQRRIAQEFQNTEFAVWKKQFEEIVGFEIPMEIKWDTMQSDDRSNKDDYFKWYQMVYFTPLLDVFKGVCADDMGKEAVRSMVKKIVIDGTVGGSPSASTFEDGVFQINHKYCTNVGDGDDRTRVWTQLIESKL
;
A
#
# COMPACT_ATOMS: atom_id res chain seq x y z
N MET A 1 15.87 6.63 -13.65
CA MET A 1 15.08 5.39 -13.67
C MET A 1 15.04 4.82 -15.08
N GLY A 2 15.50 3.62 -15.26
CA GLY A 2 15.64 3.01 -16.57
C GLY A 2 14.37 2.38 -17.13
N LEU A 3 14.39 2.05 -18.40
CA LEU A 3 13.28 1.37 -19.08
C LEU A 3 13.00 -0.01 -18.48
N ALA A 4 14.05 -0.75 -18.08
CA ALA A 4 13.88 -2.07 -17.48
C ALA A 4 13.03 -2.01 -16.20
N GLN A 5 13.29 -1.05 -15.32
CA GLN A 5 12.54 -0.87 -14.08
C GLN A 5 11.11 -0.44 -14.35
N ARG A 6 10.89 0.43 -15.34
CA ARG A 6 9.53 0.82 -15.73
C ARG A 6 8.72 -0.36 -16.27
N ARG A 7 9.36 -1.26 -17.02
CA ARG A 7 8.71 -2.49 -17.51
C ARG A 7 8.34 -3.43 -16.37
N ILE A 8 9.20 -3.55 -15.38
CA ILE A 8 8.91 -4.35 -14.17
C ILE A 8 7.68 -3.81 -13.45
N ALA A 9 7.63 -2.51 -13.21
CA ALA A 9 6.47 -1.89 -12.56
C ALA A 9 5.19 -2.07 -13.39
N GLN A 10 5.27 -1.94 -14.71
CA GLN A 10 4.12 -2.14 -15.60
C GLN A 10 3.63 -3.59 -15.54
N GLU A 11 4.52 -4.55 -15.52
CA GLU A 11 4.16 -5.96 -15.41
C GLU A 11 3.47 -6.25 -14.07
N PHE A 12 4.00 -5.70 -12.97
CA PHE A 12 3.37 -5.84 -11.65
C PHE A 12 1.95 -5.27 -11.65
N GLN A 13 1.76 -4.09 -12.23
CA GLN A 13 0.44 -3.46 -12.34
C GLN A 13 -0.56 -4.32 -13.10
N ASN A 14 -0.11 -4.95 -14.18
CA ASN A 14 -0.98 -5.75 -15.05
C ASN A 14 -1.26 -7.15 -14.50
N THR A 15 -0.49 -7.62 -13.53
CA THR A 15 -0.59 -8.98 -12.99
C THR A 15 -0.94 -8.97 -11.51
N GLU A 16 0.05 -8.94 -10.63
CA GLU A 16 -0.16 -9.10 -9.19
C GLU A 16 -0.96 -7.96 -8.57
N PHE A 17 -0.71 -6.72 -8.98
CA PHE A 17 -1.49 -5.60 -8.48
C PHE A 17 -2.96 -5.68 -8.88
N ALA A 18 -3.26 -6.10 -10.08
CA ALA A 18 -4.64 -6.26 -10.55
C ALA A 18 -5.40 -7.29 -9.70
N VAL A 19 -4.75 -8.41 -9.37
CA VAL A 19 -5.33 -9.44 -8.47
C VAL A 19 -5.52 -8.88 -7.07
N TRP A 20 -4.51 -8.20 -6.53
CA TRP A 20 -4.57 -7.59 -5.22
C TRP A 20 -5.70 -6.54 -5.13
N LYS A 21 -5.81 -5.68 -6.12
CA LYS A 21 -6.84 -4.64 -6.16
C LYS A 21 -8.25 -5.21 -6.08
N LYS A 22 -8.49 -6.31 -6.81
CA LYS A 22 -9.76 -7.00 -6.77
C LYS A 22 -10.08 -7.55 -5.37
N GLN A 23 -9.10 -8.18 -4.73
CA GLN A 23 -9.26 -8.67 -3.36
C GLN A 23 -9.53 -7.52 -2.38
N PHE A 24 -8.81 -6.43 -2.53
CA PHE A 24 -8.96 -5.24 -1.71
C PHE A 24 -10.38 -4.66 -1.83
N GLU A 25 -10.89 -4.51 -3.04
CA GLU A 25 -12.24 -4.01 -3.28
C GLU A 25 -13.32 -4.94 -2.71
N GLU A 26 -13.11 -6.24 -2.73
CA GLU A 26 -14.02 -7.20 -2.10
C GLU A 26 -14.06 -7.03 -0.58
N ILE A 27 -12.92 -6.75 0.04
CA ILE A 27 -12.83 -6.54 1.49
C ILE A 27 -13.52 -5.25 1.91
N VAL A 28 -13.25 -4.14 1.24
CA VAL A 28 -13.83 -2.84 1.61
C VAL A 28 -15.26 -2.65 1.10
N GLY A 29 -15.64 -3.35 0.05
CA GLY A 29 -16.99 -3.32 -0.51
C GLY A 29 -17.26 -2.19 -1.50
N PHE A 30 -16.26 -1.38 -1.83
CA PHE A 30 -16.38 -0.32 -2.82
C PHE A 30 -15.00 0.03 -3.39
N GLU A 31 -14.96 0.88 -4.41
CA GLU A 31 -13.70 1.30 -5.01
C GLU A 31 -13.15 2.54 -4.30
N ILE A 32 -11.93 2.41 -3.74
CA ILE A 32 -11.19 3.55 -3.19
C ILE A 32 -10.17 4.00 -4.23
N PRO A 33 -10.21 5.27 -4.68
CA PRO A 33 -9.19 5.79 -5.61
C PRO A 33 -7.78 5.61 -5.05
N MET A 34 -6.86 5.14 -5.88
CA MET A 34 -5.46 4.94 -5.51
C MET A 34 -4.55 5.72 -6.44
N GLU A 35 -3.62 6.46 -5.83
CA GLU A 35 -2.52 7.09 -6.55
C GLU A 35 -1.22 6.43 -6.11
N ILE A 36 -0.68 5.56 -6.95
CA ILE A 36 0.56 4.86 -6.65
C ILE A 36 1.66 5.49 -7.50
N LYS A 37 2.61 6.10 -6.82
CA LYS A 37 3.74 6.78 -7.49
C LYS A 37 4.83 5.76 -7.82
N TRP A 38 4.57 4.93 -8.83
CA TRP A 38 5.43 3.82 -9.22
C TRP A 38 6.87 4.23 -9.49
N ASP A 39 7.08 5.42 -10.04
CA ASP A 39 8.42 5.96 -10.30
C ASP A 39 9.24 6.19 -9.02
N THR A 40 8.59 6.37 -7.89
CA THR A 40 9.27 6.51 -6.59
C THR A 40 9.65 5.16 -5.97
N MET A 41 9.15 4.07 -6.53
CA MET A 41 9.33 2.71 -6.02
C MET A 41 10.35 1.92 -6.84
N GLN A 42 11.30 2.63 -7.43
CA GLN A 42 12.30 2.05 -8.32
C GLN A 42 13.64 2.77 -8.16
N SER A 43 14.71 2.07 -8.51
CA SER A 43 16.06 2.63 -8.57
C SER A 43 16.81 2.05 -9.77
N ASP A 44 17.97 2.63 -10.08
CA ASP A 44 18.83 2.15 -11.16
C ASP A 44 19.78 1.01 -10.70
N ASP A 45 19.42 0.32 -9.63
CA ASP A 45 20.19 -0.83 -9.16
C ASP A 45 20.01 -2.04 -10.09
N ARG A 46 20.73 -3.12 -9.80
CA ARG A 46 20.72 -4.34 -10.61
C ARG A 46 19.71 -5.37 -10.13
N SER A 47 18.77 -4.98 -9.29
CA SER A 47 17.75 -5.89 -8.78
C SER A 47 16.86 -6.38 -9.93
N ASN A 48 16.45 -7.62 -9.85
CA ASN A 48 15.64 -8.25 -10.87
C ASN A 48 14.14 -8.11 -10.57
N LYS A 49 13.33 -8.62 -11.51
CA LYS A 49 11.86 -8.58 -11.38
C LYS A 49 11.37 -9.22 -10.08
N ASP A 50 11.92 -10.39 -9.71
CA ASP A 50 11.45 -11.12 -8.53
C ASP A 50 11.71 -10.33 -7.24
N ASP A 51 12.83 -9.61 -7.16
CA ASP A 51 13.14 -8.73 -6.03
C ASP A 51 12.11 -7.60 -5.92
N TYR A 52 11.82 -6.89 -7.02
CA TYR A 52 10.84 -5.81 -7.01
C TYR A 52 9.44 -6.30 -6.67
N PHE A 53 9.01 -7.41 -7.23
CA PHE A 53 7.70 -8.00 -6.94
C PHE A 53 7.57 -8.36 -5.46
N LYS A 54 8.61 -8.98 -4.89
CA LYS A 54 8.67 -9.32 -3.48
C LYS A 54 8.57 -8.07 -2.60
N TRP A 55 9.36 -7.03 -2.91
CA TRP A 55 9.36 -5.79 -2.14
C TRP A 55 8.01 -5.10 -2.19
N TYR A 56 7.40 -4.97 -3.37
CA TYR A 56 6.09 -4.35 -3.49
C TYR A 56 5.04 -5.06 -2.64
N GLN A 57 4.99 -6.39 -2.71
CA GLN A 57 4.05 -7.17 -1.92
C GLN A 57 4.33 -7.06 -0.42
N MET A 58 5.57 -7.27 0.00
CA MET A 58 5.90 -7.31 1.42
C MET A 58 5.86 -5.94 2.09
N VAL A 59 6.27 -4.89 1.38
CA VAL A 59 6.32 -3.54 1.95
C VAL A 59 4.95 -2.88 1.94
N TYR A 60 4.22 -2.97 0.83
CA TYR A 60 3.00 -2.19 0.65
C TYR A 60 1.72 -3.04 0.66
N PHE A 61 1.60 -3.97 -0.30
CA PHE A 61 0.29 -4.52 -0.64
C PHE A 61 -0.20 -5.58 0.34
N THR A 62 0.67 -6.44 0.84
CA THR A 62 0.27 -7.41 1.87
C THR A 62 -0.11 -6.73 3.18
N PRO A 63 0.72 -5.82 3.75
CA PRO A 63 0.32 -5.10 4.95
C PRO A 63 -0.94 -4.26 4.76
N LEU A 64 -1.09 -3.60 3.61
CA LEU A 64 -2.26 -2.77 3.33
C LEU A 64 -3.54 -3.61 3.29
N LEU A 65 -3.49 -4.79 2.66
CA LEU A 65 -4.61 -5.71 2.66
C LEU A 65 -4.98 -6.15 4.07
N ASP A 66 -3.99 -6.48 4.89
CA ASP A 66 -4.19 -6.91 6.27
C ASP A 66 -4.79 -5.81 7.14
N VAL A 67 -4.37 -4.55 6.95
CA VAL A 67 -4.97 -3.39 7.62
C VAL A 67 -6.46 -3.35 7.35
N PHE A 68 -6.87 -3.38 6.10
CA PHE A 68 -8.29 -3.25 5.74
C PHE A 68 -9.09 -4.50 6.05
N LYS A 69 -8.49 -5.70 6.05
CA LYS A 69 -9.15 -6.90 6.58
C LYS A 69 -9.54 -6.72 8.04
N GLY A 70 -8.64 -6.15 8.85
CA GLY A 70 -8.91 -5.90 10.27
C GLY A 70 -9.94 -4.81 10.48
N VAL A 71 -9.77 -3.66 9.83
CA VAL A 71 -10.69 -2.53 9.98
C VAL A 71 -12.09 -2.87 9.48
N CYS A 72 -12.19 -3.58 8.37
CA CYS A 72 -13.46 -3.95 7.73
C CYS A 72 -14.00 -5.30 8.19
N ALA A 73 -13.55 -5.83 9.33
CA ALA A 73 -14.00 -7.12 9.83
C ALA A 73 -15.48 -7.13 10.23
N ASP A 74 -16.07 -5.97 10.49
CA ASP A 74 -17.48 -5.83 10.82
C ASP A 74 -18.12 -4.70 10.02
N ASP A 75 -19.44 -4.57 10.10
CA ASP A 75 -20.20 -3.56 9.36
C ASP A 75 -19.87 -2.15 9.82
N MET A 76 -19.58 -1.95 11.09
CA MET A 76 -19.20 -0.64 11.63
C MET A 76 -17.89 -0.15 10.99
N GLY A 77 -16.89 -1.02 10.89
CA GLY A 77 -15.62 -0.70 10.25
C GLY A 77 -15.77 -0.43 8.75
N LYS A 78 -16.54 -1.25 8.04
CA LYS A 78 -16.81 -1.04 6.61
C LYS A 78 -17.47 0.30 6.35
N GLU A 79 -18.48 0.66 7.14
CA GLU A 79 -19.18 1.92 6.99
C GLU A 79 -18.26 3.10 7.31
N ALA A 80 -17.44 3.01 8.34
CA ALA A 80 -16.48 4.04 8.68
C ALA A 80 -15.47 4.26 7.54
N VAL A 81 -14.94 3.19 6.95
CA VAL A 81 -14.03 3.28 5.80
C VAL A 81 -14.74 3.94 4.61
N ARG A 82 -15.96 3.51 4.30
CA ARG A 82 -16.73 4.08 3.20
C ARG A 82 -16.94 5.58 3.37
N SER A 83 -17.22 6.03 4.59
CA SER A 83 -17.51 7.44 4.89
C SER A 83 -16.26 8.30 4.95
N MET A 84 -15.14 7.76 5.43
CA MET A 84 -14.00 8.55 5.82
C MET A 84 -12.76 8.39 4.93
N VAL A 85 -12.60 7.25 4.26
CA VAL A 85 -11.42 7.01 3.41
C VAL A 85 -11.77 7.37 1.97
N LYS A 86 -11.15 8.44 1.48
CA LYS A 86 -11.43 8.98 0.14
C LYS A 86 -10.40 8.60 -0.89
N LYS A 87 -9.15 8.37 -0.46
CA LYS A 87 -8.03 8.10 -1.37
C LYS A 87 -6.89 7.44 -0.63
N ILE A 88 -6.16 6.57 -1.32
CA ILE A 88 -4.90 6.00 -0.84
C ILE A 88 -3.79 6.45 -1.77
N VAL A 89 -2.70 6.98 -1.20
CA VAL A 89 -1.51 7.39 -1.94
C VAL A 89 -0.32 6.56 -1.46
N ILE A 90 0.47 6.03 -2.37
CA ILE A 90 1.73 5.35 -2.04
C ILE A 90 2.88 6.14 -2.65
N ASP A 91 3.80 6.58 -1.79
CA ASP A 91 5.01 7.31 -2.17
C ASP A 91 6.22 6.59 -1.58
N GLY A 92 7.10 6.09 -2.45
CA GLY A 92 8.31 5.36 -2.06
C GLY A 92 9.54 6.25 -1.83
N THR A 93 9.39 7.57 -1.91
CA THR A 93 10.52 8.49 -1.82
C THR A 93 11.01 8.66 -0.38
N VAL A 94 10.10 8.74 0.58
CA VAL A 94 10.40 9.12 1.97
C VAL A 94 10.01 8.02 2.94
N GLY A 95 10.72 8.01 4.05
CA GLY A 95 10.40 7.14 5.18
C GLY A 95 10.95 5.72 5.08
N GLY A 96 11.41 5.23 6.18
CA GLY A 96 11.81 3.83 6.40
C GLY A 96 11.08 3.28 7.62
N SER A 97 10.10 4.05 8.12
CA SER A 97 9.28 3.71 9.29
C SER A 97 7.80 3.85 8.95
N PRO A 98 6.94 2.94 9.42
CA PRO A 98 5.50 3.06 9.22
C PRO A 98 4.90 4.35 9.82
N SER A 99 5.55 4.94 10.82
CA SER A 99 5.11 6.19 11.44
C SER A 99 5.24 7.42 10.54
N ALA A 100 5.95 7.31 9.40
CA ALA A 100 6.03 8.39 8.42
C ALA A 100 4.76 8.52 7.58
N SER A 101 3.86 7.54 7.62
CA SER A 101 2.58 7.57 6.92
C SER A 101 1.57 8.44 7.66
N THR A 102 0.60 8.99 6.93
CA THR A 102 -0.41 9.90 7.48
C THR A 102 -1.81 9.52 7.03
N PHE A 103 -2.80 9.92 7.81
CA PHE A 103 -4.21 9.86 7.42
C PHE A 103 -4.86 11.20 7.75
N GLU A 104 -5.00 12.05 6.74
CA GLU A 104 -5.49 13.42 6.87
C GLU A 104 -6.53 13.70 5.79
N ASP A 105 -7.64 14.32 6.17
CA ASP A 105 -8.70 14.74 5.24
C ASP A 105 -9.19 13.61 4.32
N GLY A 106 -9.25 12.39 4.83
CA GLY A 106 -9.68 11.22 4.07
C GLY A 106 -8.60 10.61 3.18
N VAL A 107 -7.39 11.17 3.15
CA VAL A 107 -6.28 10.65 2.35
C VAL A 107 -5.34 9.83 3.23
N PHE A 108 -5.25 8.54 2.94
CA PHE A 108 -4.27 7.68 3.57
C PHE A 108 -3.01 7.68 2.72
N GLN A 109 -1.98 8.38 3.20
CA GLN A 109 -0.71 8.52 2.52
C GLN A 109 0.31 7.57 3.12
N ILE A 110 0.74 6.58 2.34
CA ILE A 110 1.80 5.65 2.71
C ILE A 110 3.12 6.24 2.24
N ASN A 111 3.97 6.63 3.20
CA ASN A 111 5.30 7.14 2.96
C ASN A 111 6.30 6.10 3.45
N HIS A 112 6.81 5.26 2.56
CA HIS A 112 7.72 4.18 2.91
C HIS A 112 8.55 3.79 1.69
N LYS A 113 9.87 3.66 1.87
CA LYS A 113 10.75 3.19 0.79
C LYS A 113 10.45 1.74 0.44
N TYR A 114 10.49 1.44 -0.84
CA TYR A 114 10.09 0.13 -1.39
C TYR A 114 10.98 -1.04 -0.95
N CYS A 115 12.23 -0.79 -0.54
CA CYS A 115 13.19 -1.84 -0.21
C CYS A 115 13.75 -1.75 1.22
N THR A 116 13.11 -1.00 2.10
CA THR A 116 13.57 -0.80 3.47
C THR A 116 12.66 -1.54 4.44
N ASN A 117 13.25 -2.20 5.45
CA ASN A 117 12.52 -2.93 6.48
C ASN A 117 11.50 -3.93 5.90
N VAL A 118 11.89 -4.60 4.83
CA VAL A 118 11.00 -5.47 4.04
C VAL A 118 10.33 -6.53 4.90
N GLY A 119 11.05 -7.11 5.86
CA GLY A 119 10.55 -8.15 6.75
C GLY A 119 9.61 -7.70 7.86
N ASP A 120 9.42 -6.39 8.04
CA ASP A 120 8.65 -5.83 9.16
C ASP A 120 7.18 -5.55 8.80
N GLY A 121 6.57 -6.41 7.98
CA GLY A 121 5.19 -6.24 7.52
C GLY A 121 4.16 -6.22 8.64
N ASP A 122 4.34 -7.02 9.68
CA ASP A 122 3.44 -7.05 10.84
C ASP A 122 3.47 -5.73 11.60
N ASP A 123 4.62 -5.11 11.70
CA ASP A 123 4.77 -3.80 12.35
C ASP A 123 4.07 -2.71 11.54
N ARG A 124 4.22 -2.73 10.21
CA ARG A 124 3.49 -1.82 9.32
C ARG A 124 1.99 -2.00 9.44
N THR A 125 1.51 -3.22 9.43
CA THR A 125 0.09 -3.53 9.61
C THR A 125 -0.44 -2.94 10.91
N ARG A 126 0.27 -3.16 12.01
CA ARG A 126 -0.12 -2.66 13.32
C ARG A 126 -0.17 -1.13 13.36
N VAL A 127 0.88 -0.47 12.91
CA VAL A 127 0.97 0.99 12.97
C VAL A 127 -0.04 1.66 12.04
N TRP A 128 -0.19 1.15 10.82
CA TRP A 128 -1.16 1.70 9.86
C TRP A 128 -2.60 1.47 10.31
N THR A 129 -2.89 0.32 10.92
CA THR A 129 -4.22 0.07 11.49
C THR A 129 -4.54 1.09 12.59
N GLN A 130 -3.60 1.32 13.50
CA GLN A 130 -3.79 2.30 14.57
C GLN A 130 -3.99 3.72 14.01
N LEU A 131 -3.24 4.07 12.98
CA LEU A 131 -3.33 5.38 12.34
C LEU A 131 -4.73 5.61 11.74
N ILE A 132 -5.24 4.63 11.01
CA ILE A 132 -6.57 4.73 10.40
C ILE A 132 -7.66 4.71 11.47
N GLU A 133 -7.65 3.72 12.35
CA GLU A 133 -8.72 3.55 13.35
C GLU A 133 -8.82 4.74 14.30
N SER A 134 -7.71 5.42 14.58
CA SER A 134 -7.72 6.59 15.47
C SER A 134 -8.55 7.75 14.92
N LYS A 135 -8.83 7.77 13.62
CA LYS A 135 -9.55 8.86 12.94
C LYS A 135 -10.89 8.42 12.31
N LEU A 136 -11.22 7.17 12.41
CA LEU A 136 -12.52 6.67 11.99
C LEU A 136 -13.55 6.81 13.12
#